data_f46a02ca1d590416905c31c63894ed04
#
_entry.id   f46a02ca1d590416905c31c63894ed04
#
_cell.length_a   1.000
_cell.length_b   1.000
_cell.length_c   1.000
_cell.angle_alpha   90.00
_cell.angle_beta   90.00
_cell.angle_gamma   90.00
#
_symmetry.space_group_name_H-M   'P 1'
#
loop_
_entity.id
_entity.type
_entity.pdbx_description
1 polymer ?
#
loop_
_entity_poly.entity_id
_entity_poly.type
_entity_poly.pdbx_seq_one_letter_code
_entity_poly.pdbx_strand_id
1 'polypeptide(L)'
;MKLHTTNLFLILSLLALASLKEEGQLFDLSKEIVYSKENGFGYDFNTKPQSENNRKPAYFSMKVEDGNYKVTFEIGSDAYEGDTTIRAEGRRLLLHNIVTQKGETKLFTFTVHKRSPKISDGSQVRLKQREVNYLSWDEKLTFEFNGNAPAVKSLKVEKDNKAITLFLCGDSTVVDQEGEPWASWGQMIPRWFNENICIANYAESGETTTSFIAEKRLDKALSMAKEGDYIFVEFGHNDEKDSGANAGAFKNYADNLRTYINKAKVKGAKAIIVSPTARRWFDGGKVTNTHGDYPKAARQVAEEMGVPFIDITQMTTDMLEAYGDNDSKRFYVHYPAGAYSDAALKDDTHFNPFGAYEIAKCVVMGLKQIGSPIVNYLLDDWKDFDPKKPDDWQDFKWVPAPSIDSLKPDGS
;
A
#
# COMPACT_ATOMS: atom_id res chain seq x y z
N MET A 1 45.95 31.59 -13.98
CA MET A 1 44.90 31.18 -14.90
C MET A 1 44.43 29.79 -14.50
N LYS A 2 43.57 29.67 -13.46
CA LYS A 2 42.90 28.46 -12.99
C LYS A 2 41.55 28.86 -12.41
N LEU A 3 40.60 29.10 -13.28
CA LEU A 3 39.18 29.24 -12.95
C LEU A 3 38.43 28.81 -14.22
N HIS A 4 37.87 27.63 -14.27
CA HIS A 4 36.75 27.27 -15.20
C HIS A 4 36.31 25.80 -15.16
N THR A 5 36.78 24.98 -14.20
CA THR A 5 36.37 23.56 -14.15
C THR A 5 35.27 23.24 -13.11
N THR A 6 35.00 24.15 -12.16
CA THR A 6 34.03 23.87 -11.06
C THR A 6 32.57 24.16 -11.45
N ASN A 7 32.32 25.02 -12.44
CA ASN A 7 30.96 25.37 -12.85
C ASN A 7 30.31 24.38 -13.82
N LEU A 8 31.07 23.51 -14.48
CA LEU A 8 30.55 22.57 -15.45
C LEU A 8 29.90 21.36 -14.78
N PHE A 9 30.39 20.92 -13.60
CA PHE A 9 29.82 19.84 -12.83
C PHE A 9 28.51 20.23 -12.11
N LEU A 10 28.40 21.48 -11.65
CA LEU A 10 27.18 21.99 -11.02
C LEU A 10 26.03 22.16 -12.03
N ILE A 11 26.35 22.53 -13.27
CA ILE A 11 25.38 22.69 -14.37
C ILE A 11 24.90 21.33 -14.85
N LEU A 12 25.72 20.28 -14.88
CA LEU A 12 25.33 18.93 -15.25
C LEU A 12 24.44 18.27 -14.19
N SER A 13 24.66 18.53 -12.89
CA SER A 13 23.78 18.02 -11.83
C SER A 13 22.42 18.74 -11.77
N LEU A 14 22.37 20.02 -12.06
CA LEU A 14 21.13 20.79 -12.21
C LEU A 14 20.33 20.42 -13.47
N LEU A 15 21.02 20.08 -14.57
CA LEU A 15 20.39 19.58 -15.80
C LEU A 15 19.85 18.15 -15.65
N ALA A 16 20.49 17.29 -14.85
CA ALA A 16 19.97 15.95 -14.56
C ALA A 16 18.68 15.99 -13.69
N LEU A 17 18.57 16.92 -12.74
CA LEU A 17 17.36 17.18 -11.97
C LEU A 17 16.25 17.90 -12.76
N ALA A 18 16.61 18.67 -13.79
CA ALA A 18 15.67 19.36 -14.66
C ALA A 18 15.09 18.46 -15.77
N SER A 19 15.77 17.37 -16.15
CA SER A 19 15.35 16.46 -17.23
C SER A 19 14.29 15.41 -16.82
N LEU A 20 13.96 15.28 -15.53
CA LEU A 20 12.80 14.50 -15.07
C LEU A 20 11.44 15.09 -15.53
N LYS A 21 11.45 16.18 -16.29
CA LYS A 21 10.23 16.95 -16.54
C LYS A 21 9.33 16.45 -17.66
N GLU A 22 9.78 15.65 -18.63
CA GLU A 22 8.88 15.20 -19.72
C GLU A 22 9.20 13.82 -20.37
N GLU A 23 10.39 13.25 -20.30
CA GLU A 23 10.72 12.02 -21.06
C GLU A 23 10.84 10.72 -20.23
N GLY A 24 10.76 10.79 -18.91
CA GLY A 24 10.96 9.63 -18.01
C GLY A 24 12.43 9.19 -17.94
N GLN A 25 12.80 8.60 -16.82
CA GLN A 25 14.14 8.06 -16.60
C GLN A 25 14.13 6.53 -16.73
N LEU A 26 15.04 6.00 -17.58
CA LEU A 26 15.25 4.56 -17.74
C LEU A 26 16.49 4.13 -16.97
N PHE A 27 16.34 3.11 -16.14
CA PHE A 27 17.40 2.49 -15.35
C PHE A 27 17.68 1.08 -15.87
N ASP A 28 18.93 0.82 -16.25
CA ASP A 28 19.46 -0.51 -16.55
C ASP A 28 19.85 -1.18 -15.23
N LEU A 29 19.02 -2.13 -14.78
CA LEU A 29 19.18 -2.81 -13.51
C LEU A 29 20.24 -3.91 -13.51
N SER A 30 20.91 -4.15 -14.64
CA SER A 30 22.11 -5.01 -14.69
C SER A 30 23.34 -4.32 -14.12
N LYS A 31 23.31 -2.98 -14.02
CA LYS A 31 24.45 -2.17 -13.55
C LYS A 31 24.43 -2.05 -12.04
N GLU A 32 25.55 -2.37 -11.40
CA GLU A 32 25.74 -2.20 -9.96
C GLU A 32 26.03 -0.70 -9.64
N ILE A 33 24.95 0.10 -9.56
CA ILE A 33 25.00 1.48 -9.12
C ILE A 33 24.42 1.51 -7.69
N VAL A 34 25.24 1.86 -6.71
CA VAL A 34 24.79 1.97 -5.31
C VAL A 34 24.14 3.34 -5.11
N TYR A 35 23.01 3.36 -4.41
CA TYR A 35 22.35 4.62 -4.07
C TYR A 35 23.27 5.52 -3.25
N SER A 36 23.37 6.77 -3.64
CA SER A 36 24.01 7.83 -2.86
C SER A 36 23.26 9.15 -3.01
N LYS A 37 23.49 10.09 -2.09
CA LYS A 37 22.85 11.42 -2.18
C LYS A 37 23.31 12.21 -3.41
N GLU A 38 24.51 11.91 -3.93
CA GLU A 38 25.09 12.57 -5.09
C GLU A 38 24.45 12.12 -6.40
N ASN A 39 24.27 10.81 -6.60
CA ASN A 39 23.65 10.29 -7.82
C ASN A 39 22.12 10.22 -7.73
N GLY A 40 21.56 10.17 -6.51
CA GLY A 40 20.11 10.21 -6.26
C GLY A 40 19.33 8.97 -6.66
N PHE A 41 20.01 7.87 -7.07
CA PHE A 41 19.38 6.59 -7.41
C PHE A 41 20.37 5.42 -7.30
N GLY A 42 19.87 4.21 -7.24
CA GLY A 42 20.68 3.00 -7.26
C GLY A 42 20.16 1.90 -6.33
N TYR A 43 20.91 0.81 -6.26
CA TYR A 43 20.66 -0.27 -5.30
C TYR A 43 20.90 0.22 -3.88
N ASP A 44 19.95 -0.06 -3.00
CA ASP A 44 19.91 0.42 -1.63
C ASP A 44 19.96 -0.74 -0.62
N PHE A 45 20.11 -0.45 0.66
CA PHE A 45 20.12 -1.44 1.75
C PHE A 45 21.13 -2.57 1.53
N ASN A 46 22.33 -2.26 1.01
CA ASN A 46 23.39 -3.21 0.69
C ASN A 46 23.00 -4.34 -0.28
N THR A 47 21.97 -4.13 -1.08
CA THR A 47 21.56 -5.08 -2.11
C THR A 47 22.26 -4.84 -3.43
N LYS A 48 22.17 -5.80 -4.35
CA LYS A 48 22.93 -5.83 -5.62
C LYS A 48 22.05 -6.29 -6.78
N PRO A 49 22.45 -6.00 -8.03
CA PRO A 49 21.78 -6.52 -9.22
C PRO A 49 21.54 -8.02 -9.16
N GLN A 50 20.40 -8.44 -9.69
CA GLN A 50 20.06 -9.83 -9.86
C GLN A 50 20.78 -10.42 -11.08
N SER A 51 21.20 -11.66 -10.97
CA SER A 51 21.93 -12.38 -12.04
C SER A 51 21.76 -13.89 -11.86
N GLU A 52 22.31 -14.69 -12.78
CA GLU A 52 22.34 -16.15 -12.66
C GLU A 52 22.93 -16.61 -11.32
N ASN A 53 23.93 -15.91 -10.82
CA ASN A 53 24.64 -16.22 -9.57
C ASN A 53 24.14 -15.45 -8.34
N ASN A 54 23.21 -14.50 -8.52
CA ASN A 54 22.62 -13.70 -7.46
C ASN A 54 21.10 -13.56 -7.66
N ARG A 55 20.33 -14.46 -7.07
CA ARG A 55 18.85 -14.45 -7.09
C ARG A 55 18.26 -13.98 -5.78
N LYS A 56 19.01 -13.20 -5.01
CA LYS A 56 18.54 -12.63 -3.75
C LYS A 56 17.61 -11.45 -4.01
N PRO A 57 16.72 -11.12 -3.05
CA PRO A 57 15.95 -9.89 -3.10
C PRO A 57 16.86 -8.67 -3.24
N ALA A 58 16.38 -7.65 -3.96
CA ALA A 58 17.10 -6.41 -4.14
C ALA A 58 16.17 -5.22 -3.96
N TYR A 59 16.71 -4.12 -3.43
CA TYR A 59 16.05 -2.84 -3.32
C TYR A 59 16.70 -1.83 -4.26
N PHE A 60 15.87 -1.10 -4.99
CA PHE A 60 16.31 -0.01 -5.84
C PHE A 60 15.54 1.26 -5.45
N SER A 61 16.28 2.29 -5.08
CA SER A 61 15.72 3.56 -4.61
C SER A 61 16.08 4.70 -5.56
N MET A 62 15.20 5.69 -5.64
CA MET A 62 15.47 6.95 -6.33
C MET A 62 14.87 8.11 -5.56
N LYS A 63 15.63 9.21 -5.47
CA LYS A 63 15.15 10.45 -4.87
C LYS A 63 14.20 11.14 -5.82
N VAL A 64 12.96 11.36 -5.39
CA VAL A 64 11.92 12.05 -6.17
C VAL A 64 11.05 12.93 -5.27
N GLU A 65 10.35 13.88 -5.86
CA GLU A 65 9.36 14.71 -5.16
C GLU A 65 8.09 13.93 -4.84
N ASP A 66 7.24 14.48 -3.96
CA ASP A 66 5.92 13.93 -3.71
C ASP A 66 5.05 13.95 -4.98
N GLY A 67 4.30 12.88 -5.20
CA GLY A 67 3.44 12.75 -6.36
C GLY A 67 3.26 11.30 -6.83
N ASN A 68 2.61 11.17 -7.98
CA ASN A 68 2.43 9.89 -8.63
C ASN A 68 3.48 9.70 -9.73
N TYR A 69 3.93 8.46 -9.88
CA TYR A 69 4.92 8.04 -10.86
C TYR A 69 4.44 6.81 -11.60
N LYS A 70 4.36 6.93 -12.95
CA LYS A 70 4.20 5.77 -13.81
C LYS A 70 5.53 5.03 -13.86
N VAL A 71 5.49 3.73 -13.55
CA VAL A 71 6.66 2.87 -13.51
C VAL A 71 6.44 1.68 -14.44
N THR A 72 7.41 1.41 -15.31
CA THR A 72 7.38 0.26 -16.21
C THR A 72 8.57 -0.63 -15.90
N PHE A 73 8.29 -1.87 -15.55
CA PHE A 73 9.29 -2.90 -15.30
C PHE A 73 9.40 -3.83 -16.50
N GLU A 74 10.63 -4.07 -16.94
CA GLU A 74 10.97 -5.15 -17.87
C GLU A 74 11.50 -6.32 -17.04
N ILE A 75 10.73 -7.40 -16.97
CA ILE A 75 11.07 -8.60 -16.19
C ILE A 75 11.41 -9.78 -17.09
N GLY A 76 12.32 -10.61 -16.64
CA GLY A 76 12.84 -11.79 -17.31
C GLY A 76 14.36 -11.83 -17.33
N SER A 77 14.94 -12.97 -17.72
CA SER A 77 16.38 -13.18 -17.80
C SER A 77 16.75 -14.00 -19.02
N ASP A 78 17.84 -13.63 -19.71
CA ASP A 78 18.38 -14.41 -20.80
C ASP A 78 19.19 -15.63 -20.30
N ALA A 79 19.49 -15.66 -18.98
CA ALA A 79 20.33 -16.67 -18.37
C ALA A 79 19.55 -17.76 -17.62
N TYR A 80 18.38 -17.42 -17.01
CA TYR A 80 17.63 -18.33 -16.15
C TYR A 80 16.11 -18.07 -16.24
N GLU A 81 15.32 -19.03 -15.78
CA GLU A 81 13.87 -18.91 -15.57
C GLU A 81 13.61 -18.01 -14.36
N GLY A 82 12.76 -16.97 -14.53
CA GLY A 82 12.43 -16.02 -13.49
C GLY A 82 11.15 -16.38 -12.74
N ASP A 83 11.10 -16.01 -11.47
CA ASP A 83 9.90 -15.97 -10.62
C ASP A 83 9.98 -14.69 -9.79
N THR A 84 9.22 -13.67 -10.20
CA THR A 84 9.40 -12.29 -9.75
C THR A 84 8.16 -11.75 -9.07
N THR A 85 8.35 -11.19 -7.89
CA THR A 85 7.39 -10.36 -7.14
C THR A 85 7.97 -8.97 -7.00
N ILE A 86 7.17 -7.92 -7.26
CA ILE A 86 7.59 -6.52 -7.10
C ILE A 86 6.68 -5.82 -6.11
N ARG A 87 7.31 -5.15 -5.15
CA ARG A 87 6.65 -4.28 -4.18
C ARG A 87 7.24 -2.87 -4.25
N ALA A 88 6.47 -1.89 -3.82
CA ALA A 88 6.91 -0.49 -3.75
C ALA A 88 6.74 0.04 -2.33
N GLU A 89 7.64 0.92 -1.88
CA GLU A 89 7.54 1.62 -0.60
C GLU A 89 7.39 0.62 0.58
N GLY A 90 6.48 0.86 1.52
CA GLY A 90 6.13 -0.04 2.61
C GLY A 90 5.48 -1.35 2.14
N ARG A 91 6.11 -2.08 1.22
CA ARG A 91 5.69 -3.41 0.75
C ARG A 91 4.38 -3.43 -0.05
N ARG A 92 3.95 -2.32 -0.67
CA ARG A 92 2.77 -2.29 -1.56
C ARG A 92 2.96 -3.24 -2.73
N LEU A 93 2.07 -4.21 -2.88
CA LEU A 93 2.17 -5.28 -3.88
C LEU A 93 1.78 -4.76 -5.28
N LEU A 94 2.70 -4.82 -6.23
CA LEU A 94 2.47 -4.48 -7.64
C LEU A 94 2.37 -5.73 -8.50
N LEU A 95 3.36 -6.62 -8.40
CA LEU A 95 3.40 -7.91 -9.10
C LEU A 95 3.57 -9.06 -8.11
N HIS A 96 2.91 -10.17 -8.36
CA HIS A 96 2.94 -11.34 -7.49
C HIS A 96 3.22 -12.60 -8.28
N ASN A 97 4.39 -13.22 -8.02
CA ASN A 97 4.81 -14.53 -8.56
C ASN A 97 4.70 -14.65 -10.09
N ILE A 98 5.29 -13.70 -10.81
CA ILE A 98 5.29 -13.74 -12.28
C ILE A 98 6.44 -14.61 -12.77
N VAL A 99 6.08 -15.72 -13.37
CA VAL A 99 7.04 -16.66 -13.98
C VAL A 99 7.37 -16.21 -15.41
N THR A 100 8.66 -16.21 -15.73
CA THR A 100 9.19 -16.00 -17.09
C THR A 100 10.13 -17.13 -17.47
N GLN A 101 10.03 -17.63 -18.69
CA GLN A 101 10.98 -18.62 -19.21
C GLN A 101 12.35 -17.96 -19.47
N LYS A 102 13.41 -18.77 -19.51
CA LYS A 102 14.73 -18.29 -19.94
C LYS A 102 14.64 -17.66 -21.35
N GLY A 103 15.10 -16.42 -21.49
CA GLY A 103 15.01 -15.64 -22.73
C GLY A 103 13.67 -14.91 -22.94
N GLU A 104 12.65 -15.19 -22.13
CA GLU A 104 11.39 -14.47 -22.18
C GLU A 104 11.51 -13.13 -21.46
N THR A 105 10.84 -12.11 -21.99
CA THR A 105 10.71 -10.78 -21.38
C THR A 105 9.25 -10.34 -21.35
N LYS A 106 8.79 -9.80 -20.23
CA LYS A 106 7.45 -9.24 -20.04
C LYS A 106 7.55 -7.79 -19.55
N LEU A 107 6.63 -6.94 -20.00
CA LEU A 107 6.52 -5.55 -19.53
C LEU A 107 5.28 -5.40 -18.65
N PHE A 108 5.45 -4.71 -17.52
CA PHE A 108 4.36 -4.38 -16.62
C PHE A 108 4.45 -2.91 -16.23
N THR A 109 3.31 -2.22 -16.29
CA THR A 109 3.23 -0.79 -15.99
C THR A 109 2.21 -0.55 -14.87
N PHE A 110 2.60 0.28 -13.90
CA PHE A 110 1.77 0.68 -12.76
C PHE A 110 1.96 2.17 -12.49
N THR A 111 1.08 2.74 -11.66
CA THR A 111 1.32 4.07 -11.08
C THR A 111 1.47 3.94 -9.58
N VAL A 112 2.54 4.50 -9.04
CA VAL A 112 2.91 4.41 -7.63
C VAL A 112 2.93 5.81 -7.01
N HIS A 113 2.36 5.93 -5.80
CA HIS A 113 2.36 7.18 -5.04
C HIS A 113 3.55 7.25 -4.10
N LYS A 114 4.27 8.39 -4.17
CA LYS A 114 5.32 8.75 -3.22
C LYS A 114 4.89 9.97 -2.42
N ARG A 115 5.15 9.95 -1.12
CA ARG A 115 4.85 11.05 -0.20
C ARG A 115 5.98 11.31 0.80
N SER A 116 6.00 12.52 1.33
CA SER A 116 6.77 12.91 2.51
C SER A 116 5.82 13.51 3.55
N PRO A 117 6.25 13.74 4.81
CA PRO A 117 5.38 14.35 5.81
C PRO A 117 4.98 15.80 5.50
N LYS A 118 5.69 16.47 4.60
CA LYS A 118 5.49 17.91 4.28
C LYS A 118 4.16 18.16 3.61
N ILE A 119 3.45 19.20 4.01
CA ILE A 119 2.19 19.66 3.41
C ILE A 119 2.45 20.98 2.69
N SER A 120 1.72 21.26 1.63
CA SER A 120 1.91 22.45 0.78
C SER A 120 1.74 23.79 1.50
N ASP A 121 1.04 23.81 2.64
CA ASP A 121 0.86 25.00 3.49
C ASP A 121 2.03 25.27 4.43
N GLY A 122 3.10 24.49 4.35
CA GLY A 122 4.29 24.59 5.20
C GLY A 122 4.19 23.80 6.51
N SER A 123 3.05 23.19 6.81
CA SER A 123 2.89 22.27 7.94
C SER A 123 3.34 20.85 7.56
N GLN A 124 3.25 19.93 8.51
CA GLN A 124 3.60 18.53 8.27
C GLN A 124 2.69 17.58 9.04
N VAL A 125 2.63 16.33 8.57
CA VAL A 125 2.02 15.23 9.30
C VAL A 125 2.80 14.98 10.59
N ARG A 126 2.09 14.77 11.68
CA ARG A 126 2.69 14.33 12.95
C ARG A 126 2.89 12.82 12.89
N LEU A 127 4.08 12.40 12.45
CA LEU A 127 4.47 11.00 12.42
C LEU A 127 4.63 10.44 13.84
N LYS A 128 4.24 9.19 14.04
CA LYS A 128 4.60 8.41 15.23
C LYS A 128 6.09 8.10 15.18
N GLN A 129 6.72 7.88 16.33
CA GLN A 129 8.18 7.64 16.40
C GLN A 129 8.64 6.48 15.49
N ARG A 130 7.85 5.42 15.38
CA ARG A 130 8.15 4.28 14.49
C ARG A 130 8.15 4.61 13.01
N GLU A 131 7.29 5.58 12.57
CA GLU A 131 7.13 5.93 11.17
C GLU A 131 8.29 6.76 10.59
N VAL A 132 9.10 7.37 11.45
CA VAL A 132 10.22 8.25 11.02
C VAL A 132 11.19 7.52 10.10
N ASN A 133 11.30 6.20 10.25
CA ASN A 133 12.16 5.35 9.42
C ASN A 133 11.40 4.55 8.34
N TYR A 134 10.09 4.75 8.18
CA TYR A 134 9.33 4.03 7.16
C TYR A 134 9.65 4.53 5.76
N LEU A 135 9.78 3.60 4.80
CA LEU A 135 10.02 3.92 3.39
C LEU A 135 8.94 4.85 2.83
N SER A 136 7.70 4.66 3.28
CA SER A 136 6.55 5.44 2.80
C SER A 136 6.62 6.94 3.15
N TRP A 137 7.55 7.39 4.02
CA TRP A 137 7.64 8.77 4.48
C TRP A 137 9.01 9.45 4.21
N ASP A 138 9.95 8.75 3.58
CA ASP A 138 11.27 9.28 3.25
C ASP A 138 11.28 10.13 1.95
N GLU A 139 12.46 10.51 1.45
CA GLU A 139 12.62 11.28 0.22
C GLU A 139 12.76 10.42 -1.04
N LYS A 140 12.66 9.09 -0.91
CA LYS A 140 12.92 8.14 -1.98
C LYS A 140 11.63 7.46 -2.43
N LEU A 141 11.58 7.06 -3.69
CA LEU A 141 10.69 6.04 -4.20
C LEU A 141 11.51 4.75 -4.26
N THR A 142 11.10 3.76 -3.49
CA THR A 142 11.84 2.51 -3.32
C THR A 142 11.05 1.33 -3.86
N PHE A 143 11.73 0.45 -4.60
CA PHE A 143 11.17 -0.81 -5.11
C PHE A 143 11.93 -2.00 -4.52
N GLU A 144 11.17 -3.00 -4.12
CA GLU A 144 11.66 -4.33 -3.75
C GLU A 144 11.45 -5.29 -4.94
N PHE A 145 12.52 -5.91 -5.40
CA PHE A 145 12.52 -6.99 -6.38
C PHE A 145 12.76 -8.30 -5.65
N ASN A 146 11.73 -9.14 -5.54
CA ASN A 146 11.73 -10.36 -4.74
C ASN A 146 11.12 -11.52 -5.53
N GLY A 147 11.05 -12.70 -4.94
CA GLY A 147 10.56 -13.93 -5.56
C GLY A 147 11.53 -15.10 -5.33
N ASN A 148 11.20 -16.27 -5.85
CA ASN A 148 12.10 -17.42 -5.74
C ASN A 148 13.30 -17.31 -6.70
N ALA A 149 13.14 -16.60 -7.83
CA ALA A 149 14.19 -16.31 -8.80
C ALA A 149 13.93 -14.95 -9.46
N PRO A 150 14.03 -13.84 -8.71
CA PRO A 150 13.70 -12.52 -9.25
C PRO A 150 14.59 -12.15 -10.42
N ALA A 151 13.98 -11.55 -11.45
CA ALA A 151 14.64 -11.23 -12.70
C ALA A 151 14.07 -9.91 -13.26
N VAL A 152 14.68 -8.77 -12.93
CA VAL A 152 14.27 -7.44 -13.40
C VAL A 152 15.42 -6.84 -14.21
N LYS A 153 15.17 -6.59 -15.52
CA LYS A 153 16.17 -6.06 -16.46
C LYS A 153 16.27 -4.55 -16.42
N SER A 154 15.11 -3.88 -16.42
CA SER A 154 15.06 -2.42 -16.45
C SER A 154 13.84 -1.87 -15.71
N LEU A 155 13.95 -0.61 -15.33
CA LEU A 155 12.90 0.18 -14.72
C LEU A 155 12.83 1.54 -15.41
N LYS A 156 11.67 1.90 -15.99
CA LYS A 156 11.38 3.25 -16.46
C LYS A 156 10.46 3.96 -15.47
N VAL A 157 10.76 5.21 -15.14
CA VAL A 157 9.99 6.04 -14.20
C VAL A 157 9.65 7.38 -14.83
N GLU A 158 8.37 7.73 -14.80
CA GLU A 158 7.84 8.97 -15.36
C GLU A 158 6.89 9.62 -14.35
N LYS A 159 6.97 10.93 -14.15
CA LYS A 159 5.98 11.64 -13.31
C LYS A 159 4.59 11.52 -13.95
N ASP A 160 3.59 11.15 -13.17
CA ASP A 160 2.22 10.98 -13.65
C ASP A 160 1.24 11.90 -12.91
N ASN A 161 0.57 12.77 -13.68
CA ASN A 161 -0.48 13.65 -13.18
C ASN A 161 -1.87 13.24 -13.67
N LYS A 162 -1.99 12.14 -14.43
CA LYS A 162 -3.22 11.71 -15.10
C LYS A 162 -3.98 10.63 -14.35
N ALA A 163 -3.26 9.67 -13.75
CA ALA A 163 -3.88 8.58 -13.01
C ALA A 163 -4.86 9.09 -11.95
N ILE A 164 -5.97 8.39 -11.81
CA ILE A 164 -6.93 8.60 -10.74
C ILE A 164 -6.30 8.07 -9.46
N THR A 165 -6.25 8.88 -8.41
CA THR A 165 -5.64 8.48 -7.15
C THR A 165 -6.72 8.09 -6.14
N LEU A 166 -6.56 6.90 -5.54
CA LEU A 166 -7.36 6.42 -4.43
C LEU A 166 -6.56 6.63 -3.15
N PHE A 167 -6.90 7.65 -2.38
CA PHE A 167 -6.30 7.95 -1.09
C PHE A 167 -6.97 7.10 -0.02
N LEU A 168 -6.23 6.20 0.60
CA LEU A 168 -6.73 5.34 1.67
C LEU A 168 -6.46 6.01 3.02
N CYS A 169 -7.53 6.30 3.75
CA CYS A 169 -7.52 6.79 5.13
C CYS A 169 -8.05 5.68 6.02
N GLY A 170 -7.26 5.23 6.98
CA GLY A 170 -7.63 4.08 7.79
C GLY A 170 -6.62 3.77 8.89
N ASP A 171 -6.83 2.65 9.52
CA ASP A 171 -6.02 2.15 10.63
C ASP A 171 -5.11 0.95 10.23
N SER A 172 -4.78 0.07 11.19
CA SER A 172 -3.89 -1.07 11.01
C SER A 172 -4.39 -2.13 10.03
N THR A 173 -5.67 -2.11 9.68
CA THR A 173 -6.27 -3.05 8.71
C THR A 173 -6.12 -2.56 7.26
N VAL A 174 -5.72 -1.29 7.09
CA VAL A 174 -5.53 -0.62 5.79
C VAL A 174 -4.07 -0.29 5.48
N VAL A 175 -3.24 -0.01 6.51
CA VAL A 175 -1.87 0.52 6.41
C VAL A 175 -0.93 -0.34 5.55
N ASP A 176 0.12 0.27 5.00
CA ASP A 176 1.29 -0.46 4.51
C ASP A 176 2.08 -0.99 5.72
N GLN A 177 1.88 -2.25 6.11
CA GLN A 177 2.60 -2.87 7.22
C GLN A 177 4.09 -3.04 6.86
N GLU A 178 4.99 -2.53 7.69
CA GLU A 178 6.44 -2.55 7.42
C GLU A 178 7.07 -3.93 7.63
N GLY A 179 6.57 -4.72 8.59
CA GLY A 179 7.17 -5.99 8.99
C GLY A 179 6.32 -7.21 8.74
N GLU A 180 6.97 -8.30 8.28
CA GLU A 180 6.35 -9.62 8.25
C GLU A 180 6.08 -10.13 9.69
N PRO A 181 5.03 -10.92 9.91
CA PRO A 181 4.07 -11.43 8.92
C PRO A 181 2.79 -10.59 8.80
N TRP A 182 2.78 -9.35 9.29
CA TRP A 182 1.61 -8.48 9.19
C TRP A 182 1.47 -7.94 7.77
N ALA A 183 0.23 -7.85 7.33
CA ALA A 183 -0.16 -7.21 6.08
C ALA A 183 -1.57 -6.61 6.21
N SER A 184 -1.96 -5.73 5.29
CA SER A 184 -3.28 -5.12 5.28
C SER A 184 -3.80 -4.98 3.85
N TRP A 185 -5.11 -4.85 3.68
CA TRP A 185 -5.71 -4.85 2.35
C TRP A 185 -5.27 -3.67 1.48
N GLY A 186 -5.02 -2.50 2.08
CA GLY A 186 -4.53 -1.33 1.36
C GLY A 186 -3.15 -1.52 0.75
N GLN A 187 -2.33 -2.38 1.36
CA GLN A 187 -1.02 -2.80 0.86
C GLN A 187 -1.13 -3.77 -0.33
N MET A 188 -2.19 -4.57 -0.40
CA MET A 188 -2.37 -5.61 -1.42
C MET A 188 -3.19 -5.14 -2.63
N ILE A 189 -4.09 -4.17 -2.47
CA ILE A 189 -5.02 -3.74 -3.51
C ILE A 189 -4.37 -3.17 -4.78
N PRO A 190 -3.16 -2.55 -4.76
CA PRO A 190 -2.52 -2.06 -6.00
C PRO A 190 -2.30 -3.17 -7.03
N ARG A 191 -2.17 -4.43 -6.60
CA ARG A 191 -1.98 -5.62 -7.47
C ARG A 191 -3.08 -5.77 -8.52
N TRP A 192 -4.26 -5.22 -8.27
CA TRP A 192 -5.44 -5.46 -9.11
C TRP A 192 -5.70 -4.39 -10.17
N PHE A 193 -4.95 -3.28 -10.15
CA PHE A 193 -5.20 -2.14 -11.03
C PHE A 193 -4.07 -1.90 -12.02
N ASN A 194 -4.44 -1.42 -13.22
CA ASN A 194 -3.48 -0.95 -14.21
C ASN A 194 -2.99 0.49 -13.89
N GLU A 195 -2.11 1.02 -14.72
CA GLU A 195 -1.44 2.31 -14.51
C GLU A 195 -2.37 3.53 -14.46
N ASN A 196 -3.64 3.38 -14.78
CA ASN A 196 -4.61 4.50 -14.70
C ASN A 196 -5.13 4.74 -13.28
N ILE A 197 -4.88 3.80 -12.36
CA ILE A 197 -5.23 3.91 -10.94
C ILE A 197 -3.95 3.92 -10.11
N CYS A 198 -3.87 4.87 -9.19
CA CYS A 198 -2.80 4.98 -8.22
C CYS A 198 -3.35 4.81 -6.80
N ILE A 199 -2.80 3.89 -6.03
CA ILE A 199 -3.16 3.71 -4.61
C ILE A 199 -2.20 4.53 -3.75
N ALA A 200 -2.74 5.52 -3.04
CA ALA A 200 -2.03 6.37 -2.09
C ALA A 200 -2.46 6.02 -0.66
N ASN A 201 -1.75 5.10 -0.03
CA ASN A 201 -2.12 4.61 1.29
C ASN A 201 -1.56 5.52 2.39
N TYR A 202 -2.44 6.27 3.07
CA TYR A 202 -2.11 7.19 4.18
C TYR A 202 -2.48 6.62 5.56
N ALA A 203 -3.06 5.42 5.59
CA ALA A 203 -3.44 4.75 6.82
C ALA A 203 -2.25 4.52 7.76
N GLU A 204 -2.52 4.39 9.05
CA GLU A 204 -1.50 4.06 10.05
C GLU A 204 -2.10 3.27 11.21
N SER A 205 -1.32 2.35 11.74
CA SER A 205 -1.72 1.49 12.85
C SER A 205 -2.08 2.30 14.10
N GLY A 206 -3.22 1.95 14.72
CA GLY A 206 -3.71 2.60 15.93
C GLY A 206 -4.42 3.93 15.70
N GLU A 207 -4.66 4.33 14.44
CA GLU A 207 -5.43 5.53 14.16
C GLU A 207 -6.92 5.34 14.44
N THR A 208 -7.52 6.42 14.97
CA THR A 208 -8.97 6.66 14.99
C THR A 208 -9.32 7.72 13.96
N THR A 209 -10.59 7.89 13.64
CA THR A 209 -11.04 9.02 12.82
C THR A 209 -10.57 10.35 13.38
N THR A 210 -10.52 10.48 14.71
CA THR A 210 -10.11 11.70 15.41
C THR A 210 -8.60 11.93 15.33
N SER A 211 -7.79 10.91 15.64
CA SER A 211 -6.33 11.06 15.66
C SER A 211 -5.78 11.32 14.26
N PHE A 212 -6.31 10.66 13.24
CA PHE A 212 -5.91 10.84 11.85
C PHE A 212 -6.10 12.29 11.37
N ILE A 213 -7.22 12.94 11.75
CA ILE A 213 -7.44 14.37 11.49
C ILE A 213 -6.46 15.22 12.29
N ALA A 214 -6.33 14.96 13.60
CA ALA A 214 -5.49 15.75 14.50
C ALA A 214 -4.00 15.68 14.15
N GLU A 215 -3.54 14.58 13.55
CA GLU A 215 -2.18 14.36 13.06
C GLU A 215 -1.94 14.94 11.67
N LYS A 216 -2.95 15.60 11.07
CA LYS A 216 -2.91 16.19 9.73
C LYS A 216 -2.73 15.18 8.59
N ARG A 217 -3.01 13.90 8.81
CA ARG A 217 -2.92 12.88 7.76
C ARG A 217 -3.95 13.11 6.67
N LEU A 218 -5.19 13.46 7.07
CA LEU A 218 -6.24 13.85 6.12
C LEU A 218 -5.85 15.12 5.33
N ASP A 219 -5.29 16.12 5.99
CA ASP A 219 -4.87 17.36 5.32
C ASP A 219 -3.77 17.08 4.31
N LYS A 220 -2.82 16.18 4.64
CA LYS A 220 -1.77 15.74 3.70
C LYS A 220 -2.37 15.02 2.49
N ALA A 221 -3.25 14.04 2.67
CA ALA A 221 -3.92 13.33 1.57
C ALA A 221 -4.66 14.32 0.66
N LEU A 222 -5.44 15.24 1.26
CA LEU A 222 -6.18 16.27 0.53
C LEU A 222 -5.30 17.32 -0.14
N SER A 223 -4.08 17.56 0.36
CA SER A 223 -3.13 18.47 -0.31
C SER A 223 -2.61 17.91 -1.63
N MET A 224 -2.66 16.58 -1.79
CA MET A 224 -2.22 15.85 -2.99
C MET A 224 -3.40 15.52 -3.92
N ALA A 225 -4.62 15.54 -3.41
CA ALA A 225 -5.82 15.18 -4.17
C ALA A 225 -6.22 16.25 -5.19
N LYS A 226 -6.71 15.80 -6.34
CA LYS A 226 -7.28 16.60 -7.41
C LYS A 226 -8.72 16.21 -7.72
N GLU A 227 -9.41 16.99 -8.53
CA GLU A 227 -10.74 16.66 -9.02
C GLU A 227 -10.74 15.28 -9.71
N GLY A 228 -11.75 14.46 -9.38
CA GLY A 228 -11.91 13.11 -9.90
C GLY A 228 -11.20 12.00 -9.10
N ASP A 229 -10.34 12.35 -8.15
CA ASP A 229 -9.74 11.38 -7.23
C ASP A 229 -10.75 10.85 -6.20
N TYR A 230 -10.34 9.86 -5.41
CA TYR A 230 -11.18 9.22 -4.41
C TYR A 230 -10.52 9.24 -3.02
N ILE A 231 -11.34 9.45 -1.98
CA ILE A 231 -10.95 9.32 -0.58
C ILE A 231 -11.72 8.13 0.01
N PHE A 232 -11.01 7.03 0.27
CA PHE A 232 -11.54 5.87 0.97
C PHE A 232 -11.36 6.09 2.47
N VAL A 233 -12.39 5.80 3.25
CA VAL A 233 -12.38 6.00 4.70
C VAL A 233 -12.83 4.72 5.38
N GLU A 234 -11.88 4.01 6.01
CA GLU A 234 -12.14 2.81 6.81
C GLU A 234 -11.53 2.97 8.19
N PHE A 235 -12.37 3.09 9.20
CA PHE A 235 -12.00 3.13 10.61
C PHE A 235 -13.05 2.39 11.45
N GLY A 236 -12.74 2.19 12.72
CA GLY A 236 -13.65 1.58 13.70
C GLY A 236 -12.91 0.80 14.77
N HIS A 237 -11.87 0.04 14.41
CA HIS A 237 -11.13 -0.83 15.31
C HIS A 237 -10.51 -0.12 16.54
N ASN A 238 -10.23 1.16 16.40
CA ASN A 238 -9.65 1.98 17.47
C ASN A 238 -10.65 3.00 18.01
N ASP A 239 -11.53 3.54 17.16
CA ASP A 239 -12.59 4.47 17.60
C ASP A 239 -13.50 3.85 18.67
N GLU A 240 -13.77 2.55 18.61
CA GLU A 240 -14.57 1.82 19.60
C GLU A 240 -13.92 1.75 21.00
N LYS A 241 -12.61 2.00 21.10
CA LYS A 241 -11.84 2.03 22.35
C LYS A 241 -11.85 3.41 23.01
N ASP A 242 -12.33 4.43 22.31
CA ASP A 242 -12.45 5.78 22.84
C ASP A 242 -13.46 5.81 23.98
N SER A 243 -13.14 6.53 25.07
CA SER A 243 -13.94 6.56 26.31
C SER A 243 -14.36 7.97 26.77
N GLY A 244 -14.15 8.99 25.92
CA GLY A 244 -14.54 10.37 26.25
C GLY A 244 -16.05 10.61 26.22
N ALA A 245 -16.52 11.69 26.81
CA ALA A 245 -17.95 12.06 26.84
C ALA A 245 -18.60 12.14 25.44
N ASN A 246 -17.81 12.52 24.44
CA ASN A 246 -18.24 12.59 23.04
C ASN A 246 -17.87 11.34 22.23
N ALA A 247 -17.30 10.32 22.85
CA ALA A 247 -16.95 9.08 22.16
C ALA A 247 -18.17 8.25 21.83
N GLY A 248 -18.18 7.63 20.64
CA GLY A 248 -19.21 6.69 20.22
C GLY A 248 -19.51 6.72 18.74
N ALA A 249 -20.08 5.62 18.27
CA ALA A 249 -20.35 5.37 16.86
C ALA A 249 -21.21 6.48 16.21
N PHE A 250 -22.29 6.90 16.88
CA PHE A 250 -23.19 7.95 16.39
C PHE A 250 -22.86 9.36 16.94
N LYS A 251 -21.66 9.54 17.50
CA LYS A 251 -21.13 10.80 18.01
C LYS A 251 -19.89 11.23 17.20
N ASN A 252 -18.72 11.37 17.87
CA ASN A 252 -17.48 11.81 17.23
C ASN A 252 -17.10 10.99 15.98
N TYR A 253 -17.31 9.67 15.98
CA TYR A 253 -17.01 8.85 14.81
C TYR A 253 -17.86 9.27 13.60
N ALA A 254 -19.19 9.35 13.75
CA ALA A 254 -20.08 9.78 12.68
C ALA A 254 -19.78 11.23 12.23
N ASP A 255 -19.50 12.15 13.18
CA ASP A 255 -19.18 13.56 12.87
C ASP A 255 -17.84 13.67 12.11
N ASN A 256 -16.87 12.86 12.47
CA ASN A 256 -15.60 12.80 11.77
C ASN A 256 -15.79 12.25 10.35
N LEU A 257 -16.56 11.18 10.13
CA LEU A 257 -16.87 10.67 8.78
C LEU A 257 -17.50 11.76 7.90
N ARG A 258 -18.45 12.54 8.44
CA ARG A 258 -19.02 13.71 7.72
C ARG A 258 -17.93 14.73 7.37
N THR A 259 -16.96 14.93 8.26
CA THR A 259 -15.81 15.82 8.02
C THR A 259 -14.94 15.34 6.87
N TYR A 260 -14.60 14.03 6.80
CA TYR A 260 -13.86 13.43 5.67
C TYR A 260 -14.61 13.66 4.36
N ILE A 261 -15.91 13.35 4.32
CA ILE A 261 -16.75 13.52 3.12
C ILE A 261 -16.77 14.97 2.65
N ASN A 262 -17.03 15.91 3.55
CA ASN A 262 -17.13 17.34 3.22
C ASN A 262 -15.76 17.89 2.73
N LYS A 263 -14.66 17.52 3.38
CA LYS A 263 -13.31 17.95 2.95
C LYS A 263 -12.94 17.35 1.60
N ALA A 264 -13.28 16.08 1.33
CA ALA A 264 -13.07 15.45 0.00
C ALA A 264 -13.85 16.21 -1.08
N LYS A 265 -15.13 16.52 -0.83
CA LYS A 265 -15.98 17.28 -1.76
C LYS A 265 -15.42 18.67 -2.09
N VAL A 266 -14.84 19.37 -1.12
CA VAL A 266 -14.20 20.69 -1.35
C VAL A 266 -13.04 20.57 -2.34
N LYS A 267 -12.36 19.42 -2.39
CA LYS A 267 -11.26 19.14 -3.33
C LYS A 267 -11.72 18.59 -4.70
N GLY A 268 -13.03 18.42 -4.90
CA GLY A 268 -13.56 17.74 -6.09
C GLY A 268 -13.31 16.22 -6.09
N ALA A 269 -12.84 15.67 -4.97
CA ALA A 269 -12.65 14.23 -4.80
C ALA A 269 -13.95 13.56 -4.31
N LYS A 270 -14.12 12.28 -4.62
CA LYS A 270 -15.28 11.47 -4.25
C LYS A 270 -14.95 10.64 -3.00
N ALA A 271 -15.74 10.77 -1.95
CA ALA A 271 -15.60 9.93 -0.77
C ALA A 271 -16.28 8.56 -0.99
N ILE A 272 -15.65 7.50 -0.48
CA ILE A 272 -16.22 6.16 -0.33
C ILE A 272 -16.01 5.75 1.12
N ILE A 273 -17.10 5.44 1.80
CA ILE A 273 -17.05 4.93 3.17
C ILE A 273 -16.97 3.40 3.12
N VAL A 274 -16.05 2.85 3.89
CA VAL A 274 -15.82 1.41 4.00
C VAL A 274 -16.02 1.03 5.47
N SER A 275 -16.82 0.00 5.74
CA SER A 275 -16.99 -0.49 7.12
C SER A 275 -15.71 -1.19 7.60
N PRO A 276 -15.42 -1.25 8.93
CA PRO A 276 -14.28 -1.98 9.44
C PRO A 276 -14.36 -3.49 9.10
N THR A 277 -13.22 -4.13 8.93
CA THR A 277 -13.15 -5.59 8.75
C THR A 277 -13.59 -6.33 10.01
N ALA A 278 -14.25 -7.50 9.88
CA ALA A 278 -14.60 -8.32 11.03
C ALA A 278 -13.34 -8.85 11.74
N ARG A 279 -13.36 -8.89 13.09
CA ARG A 279 -12.37 -9.67 13.85
C ARG A 279 -12.76 -11.14 13.85
N ARG A 280 -11.77 -12.00 13.98
CA ARG A 280 -11.97 -13.43 14.11
C ARG A 280 -12.43 -13.78 15.55
N TRP A 281 -13.72 -13.57 15.80
CA TRP A 281 -14.33 -13.92 17.08
C TRP A 281 -15.61 -14.73 16.82
N PHE A 282 -15.58 -16.00 17.20
CA PHE A 282 -16.68 -16.94 16.94
C PHE A 282 -17.46 -17.27 18.21
N ASP A 283 -18.76 -17.39 18.07
CA ASP A 283 -19.67 -17.99 19.05
C ASP A 283 -20.64 -18.94 18.33
N GLY A 284 -20.70 -20.18 18.78
CA GLY A 284 -21.56 -21.20 18.17
C GLY A 284 -21.32 -21.43 16.67
N GLY A 285 -20.09 -21.21 16.16
CA GLY A 285 -19.73 -21.37 14.74
C GLY A 285 -20.10 -20.18 13.87
N LYS A 286 -20.53 -19.07 14.46
CA LYS A 286 -20.83 -17.81 13.80
C LYS A 286 -19.87 -16.70 14.25
N VAL A 287 -19.54 -15.82 13.33
CA VAL A 287 -18.72 -14.64 13.66
C VAL A 287 -19.56 -13.64 14.45
N THR A 288 -19.04 -13.22 15.59
CA THR A 288 -19.68 -12.23 16.46
C THR A 288 -19.27 -10.83 16.05
N ASN A 289 -20.24 -9.92 15.96
CA ASN A 289 -19.95 -8.50 15.77
C ASN A 289 -19.25 -7.93 17.02
N THR A 290 -17.94 -7.63 16.89
CA THR A 290 -17.14 -7.03 17.96
C THR A 290 -17.05 -5.50 17.85
N HIS A 291 -17.58 -4.92 16.77
CA HIS A 291 -17.54 -3.47 16.50
C HIS A 291 -18.79 -2.72 17.00
N GLY A 292 -19.74 -3.40 17.65
CA GLY A 292 -20.97 -2.75 18.11
C GLY A 292 -21.69 -2.03 16.97
N ASP A 293 -21.98 -0.76 17.19
CA ASP A 293 -22.73 0.09 16.24
C ASP A 293 -21.86 0.82 15.20
N TYR A 294 -20.52 0.66 15.20
CA TYR A 294 -19.63 1.41 14.29
C TYR A 294 -19.89 1.13 12.81
N PRO A 295 -20.06 -0.14 12.35
CA PRO A 295 -20.42 -0.42 10.96
C PRO A 295 -21.76 0.18 10.55
N LYS A 296 -22.75 0.15 11.47
CA LYS A 296 -24.08 0.74 11.27
C LYS A 296 -24.00 2.28 11.14
N ALA A 297 -23.22 2.94 12.00
CA ALA A 297 -23.01 4.39 11.93
C ALA A 297 -22.31 4.80 10.64
N ALA A 298 -21.30 4.03 10.18
CA ALA A 298 -20.62 4.27 8.91
C ALA A 298 -21.61 4.20 7.72
N ARG A 299 -22.45 3.17 7.68
CA ARG A 299 -23.52 3.03 6.66
C ARG A 299 -24.49 4.21 6.72
N GLN A 300 -24.99 4.55 7.91
CA GLN A 300 -25.94 5.64 8.08
C GLN A 300 -25.37 6.97 7.58
N VAL A 301 -24.12 7.30 7.92
CA VAL A 301 -23.48 8.54 7.45
C VAL A 301 -23.32 8.53 5.93
N ALA A 302 -22.95 7.41 5.32
CA ALA A 302 -22.83 7.30 3.87
C ALA A 302 -24.19 7.56 3.19
N GLU A 303 -25.26 6.96 3.69
CA GLU A 303 -26.65 7.16 3.21
C GLU A 303 -27.11 8.62 3.37
N GLU A 304 -26.91 9.22 4.56
CA GLU A 304 -27.25 10.62 4.85
C GLU A 304 -26.52 11.61 3.93
N MET A 305 -25.24 11.34 3.65
CA MET A 305 -24.40 12.23 2.84
C MET A 305 -24.44 11.91 1.33
N GLY A 306 -25.16 10.87 0.93
CA GLY A 306 -25.32 10.45 -0.45
C GLY A 306 -23.99 9.99 -1.08
N VAL A 307 -23.12 9.33 -0.31
CA VAL A 307 -21.85 8.76 -0.80
C VAL A 307 -21.88 7.24 -0.80
N PRO A 308 -21.11 6.56 -1.69
CA PRO A 308 -21.05 5.12 -1.72
C PRO A 308 -20.56 4.51 -0.40
N PHE A 309 -21.09 3.32 -0.07
CA PHE A 309 -20.71 2.52 1.09
C PHE A 309 -20.31 1.12 0.64
N ILE A 310 -19.16 0.63 1.12
CA ILE A 310 -18.68 -0.74 0.93
C ILE A 310 -18.73 -1.47 2.27
N ASP A 311 -19.51 -2.55 2.34
CA ASP A 311 -19.68 -3.36 3.55
C ASP A 311 -18.67 -4.50 3.62
N ILE A 312 -17.41 -4.19 3.95
CA ILE A 312 -16.41 -5.25 4.14
C ILE A 312 -16.58 -5.98 5.48
N THR A 313 -17.30 -5.43 6.47
CA THR A 313 -17.66 -6.17 7.68
C THR A 313 -18.45 -7.43 7.32
N GLN A 314 -19.46 -7.29 6.46
CA GLN A 314 -20.26 -8.45 6.02
C GLN A 314 -19.43 -9.42 5.16
N MET A 315 -18.64 -8.88 4.19
CA MET A 315 -17.83 -9.72 3.31
C MET A 315 -16.76 -10.50 4.08
N THR A 316 -16.09 -9.87 5.05
CA THR A 316 -15.09 -10.55 5.89
C THR A 316 -15.75 -11.53 6.87
N THR A 317 -16.96 -11.25 7.37
CA THR A 317 -17.77 -12.21 8.13
C THR A 317 -18.08 -13.46 7.30
N ASP A 318 -18.58 -13.28 6.07
CA ASP A 318 -18.88 -14.39 5.15
C ASP A 318 -17.61 -15.22 4.87
N MET A 319 -16.47 -14.59 4.65
CA MET A 319 -15.18 -15.22 4.41
C MET A 319 -14.71 -16.06 5.62
N LEU A 320 -14.83 -15.51 6.82
CA LEU A 320 -14.46 -16.20 8.05
C LEU A 320 -15.36 -17.40 8.32
N GLU A 321 -16.68 -17.23 8.14
CA GLU A 321 -17.66 -18.32 8.33
C GLU A 321 -17.49 -19.43 7.30
N ALA A 322 -17.10 -19.11 6.05
CA ALA A 322 -16.81 -20.10 5.02
C ALA A 322 -15.61 -21.00 5.38
N TYR A 323 -14.58 -20.44 6.01
CA TYR A 323 -13.44 -21.22 6.51
C TYR A 323 -13.70 -21.89 7.87
N GLY A 324 -14.64 -21.35 8.65
CA GLY A 324 -14.94 -21.81 10.00
C GLY A 324 -13.89 -21.38 11.03
N ASP A 325 -14.22 -21.61 12.33
CA ASP A 325 -13.41 -21.07 13.42
C ASP A 325 -11.94 -21.54 13.40
N ASN A 326 -11.68 -22.82 13.13
CA ASN A 326 -10.30 -23.31 13.17
C ASN A 326 -9.45 -22.79 12.01
N ASP A 327 -9.95 -22.90 10.77
CA ASP A 327 -9.14 -22.67 9.57
C ASP A 327 -9.10 -21.19 9.19
N SER A 328 -10.03 -20.36 9.65
CA SER A 328 -10.00 -18.92 9.49
C SER A 328 -8.79 -18.23 10.14
N LYS A 329 -8.07 -18.91 11.04
CA LYS A 329 -6.74 -18.46 11.52
C LYS A 329 -5.74 -18.25 10.37
N ARG A 330 -5.97 -18.91 9.23
CA ARG A 330 -5.13 -18.76 8.03
C ARG A 330 -5.16 -17.36 7.41
N PHE A 331 -6.16 -16.57 7.72
CA PHE A 331 -6.23 -15.16 7.30
C PHE A 331 -5.51 -14.21 8.25
N TYR A 332 -5.19 -14.64 9.46
CA TYR A 332 -4.70 -13.81 10.55
C TYR A 332 -3.27 -14.17 10.95
N VAL A 333 -2.66 -13.33 11.79
CA VAL A 333 -1.30 -13.56 12.27
C VAL A 333 -1.29 -14.62 13.38
N HIS A 334 -1.41 -15.88 12.96
CA HIS A 334 -1.30 -17.06 13.80
C HIS A 334 -0.11 -17.90 13.36
N TYR A 335 0.98 -17.85 14.11
CA TYR A 335 2.22 -18.56 13.79
C TYR A 335 2.82 -19.21 15.04
N PRO A 336 3.43 -20.40 14.91
CA PRO A 336 4.12 -21.04 16.03
C PRO A 336 5.35 -20.22 16.46
N ALA A 337 5.79 -20.47 17.70
CA ALA A 337 7.05 -19.93 18.21
C ALA A 337 8.21 -20.30 17.26
N GLY A 338 9.11 -19.36 17.04
CA GLY A 338 10.27 -19.51 16.17
C GLY A 338 10.01 -19.25 14.67
N ALA A 339 8.76 -19.00 14.26
CA ALA A 339 8.48 -18.68 12.85
C ALA A 339 8.80 -17.22 12.50
N TYR A 340 8.32 -16.27 13.31
CA TYR A 340 8.55 -14.82 13.14
C TYR A 340 8.95 -14.13 14.47
N SER A 341 8.74 -14.78 15.59
CA SER A 341 9.16 -14.31 16.91
C SER A 341 9.46 -15.51 17.83
N ASP A 342 10.18 -15.26 18.94
CA ASP A 342 10.47 -16.29 19.95
C ASP A 342 9.21 -16.88 20.59
N ALA A 343 8.14 -16.08 20.71
CA ALA A 343 6.83 -16.52 21.15
C ALA A 343 5.89 -16.81 19.99
N ALA A 344 4.90 -17.67 20.22
CA ALA A 344 3.84 -17.88 19.23
C ALA A 344 3.00 -16.61 19.05
N LEU A 345 2.72 -16.25 17.82
CA LEU A 345 1.83 -15.15 17.46
C LEU A 345 0.39 -15.66 17.42
N LYS A 346 -0.52 -14.93 18.05
CA LYS A 346 -1.97 -15.22 18.09
C LYS A 346 -2.73 -13.92 18.06
N ASP A 347 -3.03 -13.45 16.86
CA ASP A 347 -3.70 -12.18 16.63
C ASP A 347 -4.96 -12.43 15.80
N ASP A 348 -6.13 -12.17 16.38
CA ASP A 348 -7.45 -12.36 15.77
C ASP A 348 -8.01 -11.06 15.16
N THR A 349 -7.15 -10.02 15.03
CA THR A 349 -7.50 -8.71 14.46
C THR A 349 -6.70 -8.41 13.21
N HIS A 350 -5.37 -8.64 13.24
CA HIS A 350 -4.48 -8.24 12.15
C HIS A 350 -4.20 -9.41 11.20
N PHE A 351 -4.14 -9.09 9.91
CA PHE A 351 -4.02 -10.07 8.84
C PHE A 351 -2.57 -10.42 8.54
N ASN A 352 -2.38 -11.64 8.08
CA ASN A 352 -1.18 -12.05 7.37
C ASN A 352 -1.33 -11.72 5.85
N PRO A 353 -0.28 -11.95 5.02
CA PRO A 353 -0.35 -11.65 3.59
C PRO A 353 -1.51 -12.31 2.85
N PHE A 354 -1.87 -13.56 3.18
CA PHE A 354 -3.01 -14.24 2.57
C PHE A 354 -4.34 -13.55 2.91
N GLY A 355 -4.58 -13.30 4.20
CA GLY A 355 -5.80 -12.63 4.63
C GLY A 355 -5.94 -11.21 4.04
N ALA A 356 -4.85 -10.43 4.05
CA ALA A 356 -4.83 -9.11 3.46
C ALA A 356 -5.11 -9.13 1.94
N TYR A 357 -4.59 -10.13 1.22
CA TYR A 357 -4.83 -10.33 -0.19
C TYR A 357 -6.29 -10.66 -0.51
N GLU A 358 -6.91 -11.54 0.27
CA GLU A 358 -8.32 -11.89 0.13
C GLU A 358 -9.25 -10.71 0.47
N ILE A 359 -8.92 -9.92 1.51
CA ILE A 359 -9.72 -8.73 1.86
C ILE A 359 -9.57 -7.63 0.79
N ALA A 360 -8.40 -7.49 0.17
CA ALA A 360 -8.26 -6.58 -0.97
C ALA A 360 -9.21 -6.95 -2.12
N LYS A 361 -9.43 -8.25 -2.37
CA LYS A 361 -10.46 -8.70 -3.33
C LYS A 361 -11.88 -8.36 -2.87
N CYS A 362 -12.19 -8.47 -1.56
CA CYS A 362 -13.48 -8.00 -1.03
C CYS A 362 -13.71 -6.53 -1.34
N VAL A 363 -12.69 -5.66 -1.17
CA VAL A 363 -12.80 -4.23 -1.48
C VAL A 363 -13.05 -4.01 -2.98
N VAL A 364 -12.37 -4.73 -3.87
CA VAL A 364 -12.62 -4.67 -5.32
C VAL A 364 -14.03 -5.13 -5.65
N MET A 365 -14.53 -6.21 -5.04
CA MET A 365 -15.92 -6.64 -5.21
C MET A 365 -16.91 -5.60 -4.70
N GLY A 366 -16.59 -4.93 -3.57
CA GLY A 366 -17.37 -3.80 -3.07
C GLY A 366 -17.44 -2.64 -4.08
N LEU A 367 -16.33 -2.32 -4.76
CA LEU A 367 -16.31 -1.34 -5.85
C LEU A 367 -17.22 -1.75 -7.01
N LYS A 368 -17.26 -3.04 -7.37
CA LYS A 368 -18.19 -3.57 -8.39
C LYS A 368 -19.65 -3.45 -7.93
N GLN A 369 -19.94 -3.80 -6.67
CA GLN A 369 -21.30 -3.74 -6.11
C GLN A 369 -21.88 -2.33 -6.08
N ILE A 370 -21.06 -1.31 -5.78
CA ILE A 370 -21.50 0.09 -5.81
C ILE A 370 -21.48 0.71 -7.22
N GLY A 371 -21.16 -0.05 -8.26
CA GLY A 371 -21.08 0.43 -9.65
C GLY A 371 -19.98 1.47 -9.88
N SER A 372 -18.88 1.39 -9.15
CA SER A 372 -17.78 2.36 -9.28
C SER A 372 -17.07 2.23 -10.63
N PRO A 373 -16.83 3.33 -11.36
CA PRO A 373 -16.09 3.29 -12.63
C PRO A 373 -14.60 2.89 -12.45
N ILE A 374 -14.08 2.88 -11.23
CA ILE A 374 -12.72 2.40 -10.91
C ILE A 374 -12.51 0.97 -11.41
N VAL A 375 -13.54 0.12 -11.40
CA VAL A 375 -13.45 -1.28 -11.85
C VAL A 375 -13.14 -1.44 -13.34
N ASN A 376 -13.28 -0.40 -14.14
CA ASN A 376 -12.90 -0.41 -15.56
C ASN A 376 -11.37 -0.43 -15.75
N TYR A 377 -10.61 -0.23 -14.70
CA TYR A 377 -9.14 -0.20 -14.69
C TYR A 377 -8.52 -1.42 -13.99
N LEU A 378 -9.33 -2.46 -13.78
CA LEU A 378 -8.80 -3.75 -13.29
C LEU A 378 -7.91 -4.39 -14.36
N LEU A 379 -6.88 -5.12 -13.91
CA LEU A 379 -6.03 -5.91 -14.79
C LEU A 379 -6.81 -7.07 -15.41
N ASP A 380 -6.37 -7.54 -16.57
CA ASP A 380 -7.02 -8.62 -17.32
C ASP A 380 -7.02 -9.96 -16.59
N ASP A 381 -6.10 -10.15 -15.65
CA ASP A 381 -6.01 -11.35 -14.82
C ASP A 381 -6.92 -11.31 -13.57
N TRP A 382 -7.67 -10.22 -13.35
CA TRP A 382 -8.69 -10.15 -12.32
C TRP A 382 -9.76 -11.22 -12.55
N LYS A 383 -10.10 -11.96 -11.48
CA LYS A 383 -11.22 -12.90 -11.46
C LYS A 383 -12.20 -12.47 -10.39
N ASP A 384 -13.49 -12.55 -10.70
CA ASP A 384 -14.52 -12.26 -9.71
C ASP A 384 -14.37 -13.14 -8.48
N PHE A 385 -14.51 -12.50 -7.33
CA PHE A 385 -14.29 -13.11 -6.03
C PHE A 385 -15.61 -13.22 -5.26
N ASP A 386 -15.84 -14.38 -4.64
CA ASP A 386 -16.99 -14.61 -3.76
C ASP A 386 -16.48 -14.80 -2.32
N PRO A 387 -16.73 -13.85 -1.39
CA PRO A 387 -16.32 -13.99 0.00
C PRO A 387 -16.81 -15.27 0.70
N LYS A 388 -17.89 -15.88 0.18
CA LYS A 388 -18.41 -17.17 0.67
C LYS A 388 -17.64 -18.38 0.15
N LYS A 389 -16.71 -18.16 -0.77
CA LYS A 389 -15.82 -19.16 -1.36
C LYS A 389 -14.41 -18.60 -1.52
N PRO A 390 -13.74 -18.25 -0.41
CA PRO A 390 -12.38 -17.72 -0.47
C PRO A 390 -11.44 -18.73 -1.14
N ASP A 391 -10.33 -18.22 -1.69
CA ASP A 391 -9.31 -19.06 -2.32
C ASP A 391 -8.70 -20.04 -1.28
N ASP A 392 -8.16 -21.15 -1.75
CA ASP A 392 -7.44 -22.07 -0.87
C ASP A 392 -6.08 -21.45 -0.49
N TRP A 393 -5.83 -21.31 0.81
CA TRP A 393 -4.58 -20.77 1.33
C TRP A 393 -3.35 -21.55 0.87
N GLN A 394 -3.48 -22.80 0.49
CA GLN A 394 -2.39 -23.66 0.00
C GLN A 394 -1.90 -23.23 -1.40
N ASP A 395 -2.78 -22.60 -2.18
CA ASP A 395 -2.44 -22.07 -3.50
C ASP A 395 -1.75 -20.71 -3.44
N PHE A 396 -1.88 -20.00 -2.32
CA PHE A 396 -1.25 -18.70 -2.12
C PHE A 396 0.24 -18.85 -1.78
N LYS A 397 1.10 -18.46 -2.70
CA LYS A 397 2.55 -18.50 -2.53
C LYS A 397 3.08 -17.12 -2.18
N TRP A 398 3.54 -16.96 -0.95
CA TRP A 398 4.11 -15.69 -0.48
C TRP A 398 5.61 -15.82 -0.24
N VAL A 399 6.37 -14.90 -0.82
CA VAL A 399 7.80 -14.75 -0.52
C VAL A 399 7.93 -13.56 0.43
N PRO A 400 8.32 -13.78 1.70
CA PRO A 400 8.45 -12.71 2.67
C PRO A 400 9.44 -11.63 2.24
N ALA A 401 9.15 -10.37 2.56
CA ALA A 401 10.11 -9.29 2.37
C ALA A 401 11.28 -9.45 3.35
N PRO A 402 12.52 -9.15 2.93
CA PRO A 402 13.63 -9.06 3.86
C PRO A 402 13.37 -7.96 4.91
N SER A 403 13.85 -8.17 6.13
CA SER A 403 13.85 -7.09 7.13
C SER A 403 14.81 -5.99 6.68
N ILE A 404 14.29 -4.79 6.48
CA ILE A 404 15.09 -3.63 6.09
C ILE A 404 15.69 -2.90 7.29
N ASP A 405 15.18 -3.13 8.51
CA ASP A 405 15.71 -2.50 9.73
C ASP A 405 17.17 -2.87 9.97
N SER A 406 17.55 -4.12 9.63
CA SER A 406 18.92 -4.58 9.69
C SER A 406 19.79 -4.12 8.53
N LEU A 407 19.19 -3.56 7.48
CA LEU A 407 19.84 -3.13 6.25
C LEU A 407 20.00 -1.61 6.15
N LYS A 408 19.27 -0.83 6.96
CA LYS A 408 19.36 0.64 6.95
C LYS A 408 20.72 1.07 7.53
N PRO A 409 21.45 1.94 6.83
CA PRO A 409 22.62 2.60 7.42
C PRO A 409 22.23 3.48 8.60
N ASP A 410 23.02 3.49 9.67
CA ASP A 410 22.86 4.41 10.78
C ASP A 410 22.89 5.87 10.28
N GLY A 411 21.88 6.64 10.63
CA GLY A 411 21.81 8.08 10.32
C GLY A 411 21.25 8.44 8.95
N SER A 412 20.59 7.51 8.25
CA SER A 412 19.85 7.78 7.00
C SER A 412 18.42 8.23 7.27
#